data_4274468a73b0632f265fdc9dc6c19ea8
#
_entry.id   4274468a73b0632f265fdc9dc6c19ea8
#
_cell.length_a   1.000
_cell.length_b   1.000
_cell.length_c   1.000
_cell.angle_alpha   90.00
_cell.angle_beta   90.00
_cell.angle_gamma   90.00
#
_symmetry.space_group_name_H-M   'P 1'
#
loop_
_entity.id
_entity.type
_entity.pdbx_description
1 polymer ?
#
loop_
_entity_poly.entity_id
_entity_poly.type
_entity_poly.pdbx_seq_one_letter_code
_entity_poly.pdbx_strand_id
1 'polypeptide(L)'
;MPSASTAPSATALPSPSPSLSSPSPATPKLRRILIANRGEIAMRVIHACHDTGRIAIAAYADPDADALFVHAADEAYALGGSDAQSTYLNIAAIVETAHKAHVDAVHPGYGFLAENAEFAQAVIDAGMTWIGPQPATIRALGSKVEARRIAAEVGAPMAPGTTEPVHDPAEVIKFAKEHGLPLAIKAVYGGGGRGLKVVHRLEDVREAFVSATHEAELAFGNGDCFIERFLARPRHVEVQILGDGAGNVVAVGTRDCSLQRRNQKLIEEAPAPFLPPETTRALEDAAVAICSRAHYESAGTVEFLVDPDGTMSLMEVNTRIQVEHPVTEEVAGVDLVAAQLAIAEGAHVTDIPGLEHGTPVPHGHAIEFRINAEDPSLGFVPFPGIVERLNVPTGPGIRFDPGVAQGGAIPGQFDSMIAKLIVSAPSRSACLTRARHALDELAIAGVPTVRKFDQAVLEQPAFVATDGDFGVYTRWIEEELDRKSTRLNSSHSK
;
A
#
# COMPACT_ATOMS: atom_id res chain seq x y z
N MET A 1 -25.16 -61.85 62.02
CA MET A 1 -24.55 -60.55 62.38
C MET A 1 -23.96 -59.96 61.15
N PRO A 2 -24.52 -58.88 60.57
CA PRO A 2 -23.98 -58.27 59.37
C PRO A 2 -22.99 -57.16 59.76
N SER A 3 -21.87 -57.12 59.06
CA SER A 3 -20.78 -56.17 59.14
C SER A 3 -21.19 -54.78 58.55
N ALA A 4 -20.89 -53.75 59.29
CA ALA A 4 -21.09 -52.38 58.92
C ALA A 4 -20.12 -51.92 57.78
N SER A 5 -20.70 -51.41 56.72
CA SER A 5 -19.97 -50.74 55.63
C SER A 5 -19.76 -49.26 56.03
N THR A 6 -18.52 -48.84 56.12
CA THR A 6 -18.12 -47.43 56.27
C THR A 6 -18.11 -46.71 54.89
N ALA A 7 -18.92 -45.66 54.74
CA ALA A 7 -18.91 -44.77 53.60
C ALA A 7 -17.65 -43.89 53.59
N PRO A 8 -17.09 -43.55 52.41
CA PRO A 8 -15.95 -42.65 52.35
C PRO A 8 -16.37 -41.17 52.51
N SER A 9 -15.59 -40.44 53.25
CA SER A 9 -15.69 -39.03 53.56
C SER A 9 -15.57 -38.19 52.28
N ALA A 10 -16.51 -37.26 52.03
CA ALA A 10 -16.47 -36.35 50.94
C ALA A 10 -15.40 -35.27 51.18
N THR A 11 -14.38 -35.27 50.35
CA THR A 11 -13.36 -34.22 50.30
C THR A 11 -13.98 -32.96 49.65
N ALA A 12 -14.01 -31.87 50.40
CA ALA A 12 -14.46 -30.57 49.91
C ALA A 12 -13.57 -30.05 48.79
N LEU A 13 -14.16 -29.66 47.64
CA LEU A 13 -13.48 -28.98 46.55
C LEU A 13 -12.98 -27.57 47.01
N PRO A 14 -11.78 -27.15 46.63
CA PRO A 14 -11.28 -25.81 46.94
C PRO A 14 -12.13 -24.74 46.28
N SER A 15 -12.40 -23.68 47.01
CA SER A 15 -13.12 -22.48 46.51
C SER A 15 -12.40 -21.90 45.30
N PRO A 16 -13.16 -21.38 44.28
CA PRO A 16 -12.55 -20.75 43.13
C PRO A 16 -11.73 -19.52 43.56
N SER A 17 -10.48 -19.48 43.09
CA SER A 17 -9.62 -18.32 43.26
C SER A 17 -10.29 -17.05 42.68
N PRO A 18 -10.05 -15.84 43.25
CA PRO A 18 -10.61 -14.62 42.72
C PRO A 18 -10.16 -14.45 41.29
N SER A 19 -11.14 -14.26 40.39
CA SER A 19 -10.90 -13.92 39.00
C SER A 19 -10.08 -12.63 38.95
N LEU A 20 -8.87 -12.69 38.37
CA LEU A 20 -8.15 -11.50 37.95
C LEU A 20 -9.06 -10.75 36.97
N SER A 21 -9.71 -9.71 37.45
CA SER A 21 -10.41 -8.76 36.57
C SER A 21 -9.34 -8.11 35.71
N SER A 22 -9.33 -8.44 34.41
CA SER A 22 -8.58 -7.68 33.42
C SER A 22 -8.99 -6.20 33.57
N PRO A 23 -8.05 -5.26 33.59
CA PRO A 23 -8.38 -3.86 33.61
C PRO A 23 -9.29 -3.56 32.40
N SER A 24 -10.43 -2.90 32.62
CA SER A 24 -11.26 -2.38 31.53
C SER A 24 -10.35 -1.51 30.63
N PRO A 25 -10.41 -1.67 29.31
CA PRO A 25 -9.62 -0.85 28.43
C PRO A 25 -9.93 0.62 28.72
N ALA A 26 -8.89 1.45 28.82
CA ALA A 26 -9.05 2.87 29.03
C ALA A 26 -9.91 3.46 27.90
N THR A 27 -10.82 4.35 28.22
CA THR A 27 -11.64 5.02 27.19
C THR A 27 -10.72 5.81 26.27
N PRO A 28 -10.77 5.62 24.94
CA PRO A 28 -9.92 6.32 24.00
C PRO A 28 -10.15 7.84 24.05
N LYS A 29 -9.07 8.63 23.90
CA LYS A 29 -9.15 10.10 23.85
C LYS A 29 -9.85 10.58 22.58
N LEU A 30 -9.52 9.95 21.42
CA LEU A 30 -10.17 10.16 20.13
C LEU A 30 -11.29 9.13 19.97
N ARG A 31 -12.50 9.54 20.29
CA ARG A 31 -13.64 8.63 20.35
C ARG A 31 -14.42 8.53 19.04
N ARG A 32 -14.58 9.65 18.35
CA ARG A 32 -15.40 9.77 17.13
C ARG A 32 -14.48 10.05 15.93
N ILE A 33 -14.39 9.09 15.03
CA ILE A 33 -13.47 9.14 13.89
C ILE A 33 -14.24 9.27 12.60
N LEU A 34 -14.04 10.37 11.85
CA LEU A 34 -14.50 10.48 10.47
C LEU A 34 -13.56 9.73 9.54
N ILE A 35 -14.13 8.91 8.69
CA ILE A 35 -13.41 8.20 7.64
C ILE A 35 -13.62 8.96 6.34
N ALA A 36 -12.60 9.71 5.91
CA ALA A 36 -12.64 10.53 4.70
C ALA A 36 -12.22 9.71 3.46
N ASN A 37 -12.85 8.55 3.30
CA ASN A 37 -12.57 7.60 2.23
C ASN A 37 -13.77 6.67 1.99
N ARG A 38 -13.65 5.72 1.03
CA ARG A 38 -14.70 4.80 0.62
C ARG A 38 -14.16 3.37 0.42
N GLY A 39 -15.09 2.46 0.09
CA GLY A 39 -14.74 1.10 -0.33
C GLY A 39 -14.07 0.27 0.77
N GLU A 40 -13.10 -0.55 0.38
CA GLU A 40 -12.49 -1.50 1.32
C GLU A 40 -11.67 -0.81 2.41
N ILE A 41 -11.00 0.31 2.12
CA ILE A 41 -10.21 1.01 3.14
C ILE A 41 -11.12 1.67 4.19
N ALA A 42 -12.29 2.14 3.80
CA ALA A 42 -13.27 2.64 4.77
C ALA A 42 -13.73 1.49 5.68
N MET A 43 -14.01 0.31 5.14
CA MET A 43 -14.31 -0.89 5.94
C MET A 43 -13.18 -1.25 6.90
N ARG A 44 -11.93 -1.24 6.41
CA ARG A 44 -10.74 -1.54 7.23
C ARG A 44 -10.60 -0.58 8.42
N VAL A 45 -10.80 0.72 8.19
CA VAL A 45 -10.75 1.73 9.26
C VAL A 45 -11.92 1.60 10.22
N ILE A 46 -13.13 1.29 9.73
CA ILE A 46 -14.32 1.01 10.56
C ILE A 46 -14.02 -0.13 11.53
N HIS A 47 -13.47 -1.25 11.02
CA HIS A 47 -13.11 -2.40 11.88
C HIS A 47 -12.09 -2.00 12.95
N ALA A 48 -11.02 -1.27 12.59
CA ALA A 48 -10.05 -0.79 13.58
C ALA A 48 -10.67 0.14 14.64
N CYS A 49 -11.63 0.99 14.25
CA CYS A 49 -12.39 1.82 15.19
C CYS A 49 -13.18 0.96 16.18
N HIS A 50 -13.93 -0.04 15.67
CA HIS A 50 -14.73 -0.93 16.51
C HIS A 50 -13.86 -1.77 17.45
N ASP A 51 -12.77 -2.38 16.94
CA ASP A 51 -11.84 -3.20 17.72
C ASP A 51 -11.16 -2.40 18.85
N THR A 52 -11.00 -1.10 18.66
CA THR A 52 -10.39 -0.18 19.63
C THR A 52 -11.42 0.63 20.43
N GLY A 53 -12.72 0.29 20.33
CA GLY A 53 -13.82 0.91 21.10
C GLY A 53 -14.16 2.35 20.70
N ARG A 54 -13.95 2.70 19.43
CA ARG A 54 -14.24 4.02 18.85
C ARG A 54 -15.49 3.97 17.98
N ILE A 55 -16.12 5.12 17.79
CA ILE A 55 -17.28 5.33 16.92
C ILE A 55 -16.76 5.68 15.53
N ALA A 56 -17.11 4.85 14.55
CA ALA A 56 -16.76 5.03 13.15
C ALA A 56 -17.84 5.84 12.42
N ILE A 57 -17.44 6.90 11.75
CA ILE A 57 -18.33 7.80 11.03
C ILE A 57 -17.94 7.81 9.57
N ALA A 58 -18.84 7.36 8.69
CA ALA A 58 -18.63 7.36 7.26
C ALA A 58 -19.07 8.69 6.62
N ALA A 59 -18.26 9.19 5.68
CA ALA A 59 -18.68 10.23 4.74
C ALA A 59 -18.83 9.59 3.35
N TYR A 60 -19.94 9.85 2.64
CA TYR A 60 -20.22 9.16 1.39
C TYR A 60 -20.75 10.07 0.29
N ALA A 61 -20.40 9.76 -0.97
CA ALA A 61 -20.98 10.33 -2.19
C ALA A 61 -22.30 9.64 -2.53
N ASP A 62 -23.18 10.31 -3.31
CA ASP A 62 -24.50 9.77 -3.65
C ASP A 62 -24.45 8.36 -4.28
N PRO A 63 -23.49 8.00 -5.17
CA PRO A 63 -23.37 6.64 -5.70
C PRO A 63 -23.02 5.58 -4.64
N ASP A 64 -22.47 5.98 -3.50
CA ASP A 64 -22.08 5.09 -2.39
C ASP A 64 -23.14 4.99 -1.28
N ALA A 65 -24.32 5.60 -1.45
CA ALA A 65 -25.36 5.66 -0.39
C ALA A 65 -25.75 4.28 0.17
N ASP A 66 -25.74 3.24 -0.67
CA ASP A 66 -26.01 1.84 -0.28
C ASP A 66 -24.73 0.99 -0.19
N ALA A 67 -23.55 1.61 -0.11
CA ALA A 67 -22.29 0.88 -0.05
C ALA A 67 -22.08 0.19 1.32
N LEU A 68 -21.32 -0.90 1.31
CA LEU A 68 -21.05 -1.74 2.47
C LEU A 68 -20.55 -0.91 3.67
N PHE A 69 -19.59 0.00 3.45
CA PHE A 69 -18.98 0.81 4.51
C PHE A 69 -19.97 1.82 5.13
N VAL A 70 -20.98 2.29 4.37
CA VAL A 70 -22.02 3.19 4.88
C VAL A 70 -22.90 2.48 5.90
N HIS A 71 -23.23 1.21 5.62
CA HIS A 71 -24.03 0.38 6.54
C HIS A 71 -23.23 -0.17 7.74
N ALA A 72 -21.91 -0.30 7.59
CA ALA A 72 -21.02 -0.83 8.63
C ALA A 72 -20.62 0.23 9.66
N ALA A 73 -20.62 1.50 9.29
CA ALA A 73 -20.29 2.60 10.20
C ALA A 73 -21.41 2.81 11.24
N ASP A 74 -21.06 3.35 12.43
CA ASP A 74 -22.04 3.71 13.47
C ASP A 74 -22.93 4.87 13.02
N GLU A 75 -22.38 5.81 12.26
CA GLU A 75 -23.08 6.94 11.67
C GLU A 75 -22.56 7.19 10.25
N ALA A 76 -23.42 7.71 9.37
CA ALA A 76 -23.02 8.03 8.00
C ALA A 76 -23.62 9.37 7.55
N TYR A 77 -22.83 10.15 6.83
CA TYR A 77 -23.20 11.50 6.37
C TYR A 77 -22.93 11.64 4.86
N ALA A 78 -23.95 12.10 4.12
CA ALA A 78 -23.82 12.40 2.72
C ALA A 78 -22.97 13.66 2.51
N LEU A 79 -21.98 13.59 1.59
CA LEU A 79 -21.20 14.74 1.14
C LEU A 79 -21.98 15.61 0.13
N GLY A 80 -22.98 15.01 -0.53
CA GLY A 80 -23.76 15.66 -1.58
C GLY A 80 -22.97 15.78 -2.89
N GLY A 81 -23.33 14.97 -3.87
CA GLY A 81 -22.65 14.92 -5.17
C GLY A 81 -22.29 13.51 -5.61
N SER A 82 -21.97 13.35 -6.89
CA SER A 82 -21.81 12.04 -7.53
C SER A 82 -20.43 11.75 -8.09
N ASP A 83 -19.50 12.67 -8.01
CA ASP A 83 -18.13 12.53 -8.49
C ASP A 83 -17.11 12.86 -7.39
N ALA A 84 -15.85 12.48 -7.64
CA ALA A 84 -14.79 12.66 -6.64
C ALA A 84 -14.50 14.13 -6.33
N GLN A 85 -14.60 15.04 -7.31
CA GLN A 85 -14.26 16.47 -7.13
C GLN A 85 -15.28 17.17 -6.21
N SER A 86 -16.56 16.83 -6.35
CA SER A 86 -17.61 17.39 -5.51
C SER A 86 -17.69 16.76 -4.11
N THR A 87 -17.06 15.59 -3.91
CA THR A 87 -17.18 14.76 -2.69
C THR A 87 -15.84 14.48 -2.03
N TYR A 88 -15.21 13.33 -2.31
CA TYR A 88 -13.99 12.84 -1.63
C TYR A 88 -12.74 13.68 -1.90
N LEU A 89 -12.75 14.58 -2.88
CA LEU A 89 -11.70 15.57 -3.13
C LEU A 89 -12.12 17.00 -2.72
N ASN A 90 -13.29 17.15 -2.08
CA ASN A 90 -13.79 18.44 -1.61
C ASN A 90 -13.48 18.65 -0.13
N ILE A 91 -12.36 19.32 0.16
CA ILE A 91 -11.88 19.61 1.51
C ILE A 91 -12.99 20.28 2.36
N ALA A 92 -13.65 21.30 1.79
CA ALA A 92 -14.67 22.07 2.53
C ALA A 92 -15.87 21.19 2.93
N ALA A 93 -16.36 20.36 2.00
CA ALA A 93 -17.48 19.44 2.28
C ALA A 93 -17.12 18.41 3.35
N ILE A 94 -15.90 17.86 3.32
CA ILE A 94 -15.45 16.89 4.32
C ILE A 94 -15.31 17.54 5.69
N VAL A 95 -14.68 18.72 5.80
CA VAL A 95 -14.51 19.44 7.06
C VAL A 95 -15.86 19.88 7.63
N GLU A 96 -16.79 20.37 6.81
CA GLU A 96 -18.15 20.71 7.24
C GLU A 96 -18.89 19.47 7.78
N THR A 97 -18.77 18.34 7.09
CA THR A 97 -19.34 17.06 7.52
C THR A 97 -18.74 16.60 8.86
N ALA A 98 -17.44 16.75 9.04
CA ALA A 98 -16.74 16.43 10.28
C ALA A 98 -17.27 17.28 11.46
N HIS A 99 -17.49 18.57 11.24
CA HIS A 99 -18.11 19.45 12.25
C HIS A 99 -19.56 19.04 12.58
N LYS A 100 -20.39 18.76 11.57
CA LYS A 100 -21.78 18.30 11.76
C LYS A 100 -21.85 17.00 12.56
N ALA A 101 -20.89 16.10 12.33
CA ALA A 101 -20.80 14.82 13.00
C ALA A 101 -20.09 14.89 14.37
N HIS A 102 -19.62 16.07 14.80
CA HIS A 102 -18.89 16.28 16.05
C HIS A 102 -17.75 15.29 16.26
N VAL A 103 -16.89 15.13 15.25
CA VAL A 103 -15.78 14.18 15.29
C VAL A 103 -14.57 14.73 16.04
N ASP A 104 -13.81 13.84 16.67
CA ASP A 104 -12.55 14.16 17.33
C ASP A 104 -11.36 14.14 16.36
N ALA A 105 -11.43 13.25 15.36
CA ALA A 105 -10.37 13.03 14.42
C ALA A 105 -10.86 12.61 13.02
N VAL A 106 -9.98 12.78 12.03
CA VAL A 106 -10.23 12.38 10.64
C VAL A 106 -9.15 11.41 10.18
N HIS A 107 -9.57 10.24 9.67
CA HIS A 107 -8.71 9.25 9.04
C HIS A 107 -8.87 9.33 7.52
N PRO A 108 -7.80 9.63 6.76
CA PRO A 108 -7.91 9.81 5.31
C PRO A 108 -7.87 8.51 4.49
N GLY A 109 -7.49 7.37 5.09
CA GLY A 109 -7.21 6.14 4.36
C GLY A 109 -6.05 6.29 3.39
N TYR A 110 -6.24 5.88 2.14
CA TYR A 110 -5.29 6.07 1.03
C TYR A 110 -6.01 6.62 -0.22
N GLY A 111 -5.25 7.16 -1.20
CA GLY A 111 -5.83 7.85 -2.35
C GLY A 111 -6.54 9.14 -1.97
N PHE A 112 -7.34 9.70 -2.87
CA PHE A 112 -8.04 10.98 -2.70
C PHE A 112 -7.16 12.06 -2.03
N LEU A 113 -7.52 12.48 -0.83
CA LEU A 113 -6.84 13.54 -0.08
C LEU A 113 -5.83 13.03 0.97
N ALA A 114 -5.52 11.73 1.00
CA ALA A 114 -4.66 11.15 2.02
C ALA A 114 -3.23 11.72 2.04
N GLU A 115 -2.73 12.20 0.90
CA GLU A 115 -1.41 12.85 0.75
C GLU A 115 -1.54 14.36 0.47
N ASN A 116 -2.69 14.95 0.80
CA ASN A 116 -2.93 16.38 0.59
C ASN A 116 -2.66 17.16 1.88
N ALA A 117 -1.57 17.95 1.87
CA ALA A 117 -1.13 18.73 3.03
C ALA A 117 -2.13 19.85 3.40
N GLU A 118 -2.87 20.40 2.42
CA GLU A 118 -3.88 21.44 2.63
C GLU A 118 -5.09 20.84 3.35
N PHE A 119 -5.47 19.60 3.03
CA PHE A 119 -6.53 18.89 3.73
C PHE A 119 -6.14 18.58 5.19
N ALA A 120 -4.93 18.04 5.39
CA ALA A 120 -4.42 17.80 6.73
C ALA A 120 -4.41 19.08 7.58
N GLN A 121 -3.95 20.20 6.99
CA GLN A 121 -3.96 21.50 7.65
C GLN A 121 -5.38 21.97 7.96
N ALA A 122 -6.33 21.83 7.02
CA ALA A 122 -7.71 22.24 7.22
C ALA A 122 -8.40 21.48 8.36
N VAL A 123 -8.11 20.18 8.51
CA VAL A 123 -8.60 19.37 9.63
C VAL A 123 -8.04 19.89 10.97
N ILE A 124 -6.74 20.19 11.03
CA ILE A 124 -6.08 20.73 12.22
C ILE A 124 -6.61 22.11 12.57
N ASP A 125 -6.72 23.01 11.59
CA ASP A 125 -7.25 24.37 11.78
C ASP A 125 -8.72 24.38 12.25
N ALA A 126 -9.46 23.33 11.90
CA ALA A 126 -10.82 23.10 12.37
C ALA A 126 -10.89 22.54 13.81
N GLY A 127 -9.76 22.35 14.48
CA GLY A 127 -9.66 21.87 15.86
C GLY A 127 -9.81 20.36 16.02
N MET A 128 -9.72 19.59 14.94
CA MET A 128 -9.77 18.12 14.94
C MET A 128 -8.37 17.52 14.80
N THR A 129 -8.21 16.29 15.27
CA THR A 129 -6.94 15.55 15.08
C THR A 129 -6.89 14.95 13.66
N TRP A 130 -5.79 15.21 12.96
CA TRP A 130 -5.45 14.54 11.72
C TRP A 130 -4.75 13.20 12.03
N ILE A 131 -5.26 12.08 11.50
CA ILE A 131 -4.60 10.77 11.65
C ILE A 131 -3.71 10.53 10.45
N GLY A 132 -2.46 10.94 10.59
CA GLY A 132 -1.47 10.92 9.51
C GLY A 132 -0.27 11.79 9.86
N PRO A 133 0.72 11.88 8.95
CA PRO A 133 1.89 12.75 9.16
C PRO A 133 1.52 14.22 9.09
N GLN A 134 2.32 15.05 9.74
CA GLN A 134 2.12 16.51 9.77
C GLN A 134 2.12 17.11 8.36
N PRO A 135 1.37 18.19 8.08
CA PRO A 135 1.30 18.82 6.77
C PRO A 135 2.67 19.19 6.18
N ALA A 136 3.62 19.59 7.03
CA ALA A 136 4.99 19.90 6.61
C ALA A 136 5.72 18.65 6.11
N THR A 137 5.55 17.51 6.78
CA THR A 137 6.14 16.23 6.41
C THR A 137 5.52 15.70 5.10
N ILE A 138 4.19 15.85 4.92
CA ILE A 138 3.51 15.50 3.66
C ILE A 138 4.12 16.31 2.50
N ARG A 139 4.29 17.64 2.66
CA ARG A 139 4.89 18.49 1.62
C ARG A 139 6.35 18.10 1.32
N ALA A 140 7.14 17.87 2.36
CA ALA A 140 8.55 17.55 2.20
C ALA A 140 8.78 16.22 1.50
N LEU A 141 8.13 15.15 1.97
CA LEU A 141 8.32 13.80 1.42
C LEU A 141 7.51 13.54 0.14
N GLY A 142 6.40 14.24 -0.07
CA GLY A 142 5.64 14.21 -1.33
C GLY A 142 6.34 14.95 -2.47
N SER A 143 7.27 15.86 -2.18
CA SER A 143 8.11 16.50 -3.18
C SER A 143 9.28 15.61 -3.56
N LYS A 144 9.37 15.15 -4.81
CA LYS A 144 10.46 14.28 -5.29
C LYS A 144 11.84 14.92 -5.08
N VAL A 145 11.96 16.24 -5.26
CA VAL A 145 13.21 16.98 -5.07
C VAL A 145 13.61 17.00 -3.59
N GLU A 146 12.66 17.33 -2.73
CA GLU A 146 12.92 17.43 -1.29
C GLU A 146 13.14 16.05 -0.66
N ALA A 147 12.38 15.04 -1.03
CA ALA A 147 12.59 13.66 -0.59
C ALA A 147 13.98 13.14 -0.98
N ARG A 148 14.45 13.42 -2.21
CA ARG A 148 15.81 13.07 -2.66
C ARG A 148 16.88 13.85 -1.89
N ARG A 149 16.64 15.12 -1.55
CA ARG A 149 17.55 15.92 -0.73
C ARG A 149 17.68 15.32 0.67
N ILE A 150 16.56 14.98 1.30
CA ILE A 150 16.55 14.30 2.61
C ILE A 150 17.27 12.95 2.53
N ALA A 151 17.00 12.16 1.51
CA ALA A 151 17.67 10.88 1.30
C ALA A 151 19.19 11.02 1.15
N ALA A 152 19.64 12.01 0.38
CA ALA A 152 21.06 12.31 0.24
C ALA A 152 21.71 12.73 1.56
N GLU A 153 21.05 13.56 2.38
CA GLU A 153 21.53 13.99 3.70
C GLU A 153 21.77 12.80 4.65
N VAL A 154 20.92 11.76 4.57
CA VAL A 154 21.05 10.58 5.44
C VAL A 154 21.85 9.44 4.78
N GLY A 155 22.35 9.62 3.56
CA GLY A 155 23.12 8.61 2.85
C GLY A 155 22.29 7.43 2.35
N ALA A 156 21.01 7.61 2.12
CA ALA A 156 20.14 6.56 1.60
C ALA A 156 20.52 6.18 0.16
N PRO A 157 20.33 4.91 -0.26
CA PRO A 157 20.69 4.47 -1.59
C PRO A 157 19.86 5.16 -2.67
N MET A 158 20.56 5.70 -3.66
CA MET A 158 19.96 6.33 -4.84
C MET A 158 20.73 5.89 -6.08
N ALA A 159 20.02 5.66 -7.17
CA ALA A 159 20.69 5.47 -8.46
C ALA A 159 21.53 6.72 -8.77
N PRO A 160 22.72 6.55 -9.35
CA PRO A 160 23.51 7.68 -9.82
C PRO A 160 22.67 8.63 -10.67
N GLY A 161 22.69 9.91 -10.36
CA GLY A 161 21.87 10.92 -11.04
C GLY A 161 22.44 12.32 -10.80
N THR A 162 21.99 13.28 -11.60
CA THR A 162 22.32 14.70 -11.42
C THR A 162 21.45 15.33 -10.33
N THR A 163 22.04 16.21 -9.55
CA THR A 163 21.33 17.01 -8.54
C THR A 163 20.74 18.29 -9.11
N GLU A 164 21.33 18.79 -10.19
CA GLU A 164 20.91 19.96 -10.93
C GLU A 164 20.41 19.57 -12.32
N PRO A 165 19.50 20.35 -12.92
CA PRO A 165 19.10 20.15 -14.30
C PRO A 165 20.30 20.21 -15.24
N VAL A 166 20.28 19.41 -16.29
CA VAL A 166 21.29 19.42 -17.37
C VAL A 166 20.80 20.26 -18.55
N HIS A 167 21.69 21.02 -19.14
CA HIS A 167 21.36 21.96 -20.21
C HIS A 167 22.02 21.64 -21.55
N ASP A 168 22.98 20.70 -21.58
CA ASP A 168 23.72 20.32 -22.78
C ASP A 168 23.81 18.78 -22.92
N PRO A 169 23.55 18.22 -24.12
CA PRO A 169 23.79 16.80 -24.41
C PRO A 169 25.21 16.33 -24.06
N ALA A 170 26.22 17.20 -24.03
CA ALA A 170 27.58 16.85 -23.64
C ALA A 170 27.67 16.44 -22.17
N GLU A 171 26.87 17.07 -21.28
CA GLU A 171 26.76 16.68 -19.87
C GLU A 171 26.17 15.25 -19.75
N VAL A 172 25.15 14.94 -20.56
CA VAL A 172 24.52 13.61 -20.61
C VAL A 172 25.55 12.57 -21.07
N ILE A 173 26.36 12.87 -22.11
CA ILE A 173 27.41 11.97 -22.60
C ILE A 173 28.50 11.77 -21.55
N LYS A 174 28.88 12.82 -20.82
CA LYS A 174 29.84 12.71 -19.72
C LYS A 174 29.30 11.78 -18.63
N PHE A 175 28.06 12.00 -18.19
CA PHE A 175 27.38 11.15 -17.21
C PHE A 175 27.32 9.69 -17.67
N ALA A 176 26.95 9.44 -18.94
CA ALA A 176 26.88 8.09 -19.50
C ALA A 176 28.22 7.36 -19.50
N LYS A 177 29.34 8.08 -19.74
CA LYS A 177 30.69 7.52 -19.69
C LYS A 177 31.15 7.20 -18.28
N GLU A 178 30.68 7.95 -17.29
CA GLU A 178 31.05 7.79 -15.87
C GLU A 178 30.21 6.72 -15.18
N HIS A 179 28.90 6.68 -15.42
CA HIS A 179 27.95 5.83 -14.71
C HIS A 179 27.35 4.68 -15.55
N GLY A 180 27.69 4.61 -16.85
CA GLY A 180 27.20 3.57 -17.76
C GLY A 180 25.83 3.86 -18.38
N LEU A 181 25.39 2.92 -19.20
CA LEU A 181 24.09 2.89 -19.87
C LEU A 181 23.33 1.61 -19.43
N PRO A 182 22.01 1.60 -19.52
CA PRO A 182 21.11 2.67 -19.97
C PRO A 182 20.96 3.80 -18.95
N LEU A 183 20.57 5.00 -19.43
CA LEU A 183 20.23 6.14 -18.58
C LEU A 183 18.85 6.69 -18.95
N ALA A 184 18.24 7.41 -18.01
CA ALA A 184 16.98 8.10 -18.22
C ALA A 184 17.20 9.63 -18.19
N ILE A 185 16.60 10.34 -19.14
CA ILE A 185 16.44 11.78 -19.12
C ILE A 185 15.03 12.05 -18.66
N LYS A 186 14.87 12.77 -17.55
CA LYS A 186 13.57 12.98 -16.86
C LYS A 186 13.28 14.47 -16.74
N ALA A 187 12.11 14.91 -17.20
CA ALA A 187 11.65 16.27 -16.95
C ALA A 187 11.46 16.53 -15.44
N VAL A 188 11.87 17.71 -14.97
CA VAL A 188 11.75 18.14 -13.55
C VAL A 188 10.31 18.01 -13.04
N TYR A 189 9.35 18.47 -13.84
CA TYR A 189 7.91 18.45 -13.53
C TYR A 189 7.18 17.23 -14.10
N GLY A 190 7.90 16.25 -14.66
CA GLY A 190 7.34 15.04 -15.24
C GLY A 190 6.87 14.04 -14.18
N GLY A 191 5.80 13.29 -14.49
CA GLY A 191 5.26 12.25 -13.64
C GLY A 191 4.52 11.17 -14.44
N GLY A 192 4.34 9.97 -13.84
CA GLY A 192 3.61 8.88 -14.50
C GLY A 192 4.20 8.40 -15.83
N GLY A 193 5.53 8.52 -16.02
CA GLY A 193 6.21 8.15 -17.27
C GLY A 193 6.21 9.23 -18.36
N ARG A 194 5.54 10.37 -18.15
CA ARG A 194 5.59 11.50 -19.09
C ARG A 194 6.86 12.33 -18.86
N GLY A 195 7.51 12.74 -19.96
CA GLY A 195 8.79 13.46 -19.91
C GLY A 195 9.97 12.56 -19.51
N LEU A 196 9.90 11.26 -19.80
CA LEU A 196 10.96 10.30 -19.61
C LEU A 196 11.45 9.78 -20.97
N LYS A 197 12.77 9.85 -21.24
CA LYS A 197 13.43 9.20 -22.37
C LYS A 197 14.54 8.28 -21.87
N VAL A 198 14.48 7.02 -22.27
CA VAL A 198 15.54 6.04 -21.95
C VAL A 198 16.52 5.98 -23.10
N VAL A 199 17.82 6.08 -22.78
CA VAL A 199 18.92 6.06 -23.72
C VAL A 199 19.75 4.81 -23.52
N HIS A 200 19.84 3.96 -24.53
CA HIS A 200 20.60 2.70 -24.48
C HIS A 200 21.97 2.80 -25.15
N ARG A 201 22.21 3.81 -26.01
CA ARG A 201 23.46 3.98 -26.78
C ARG A 201 23.91 5.43 -26.75
N LEU A 202 25.22 5.66 -26.70
CA LEU A 202 25.79 7.02 -26.65
C LEU A 202 25.41 7.89 -27.85
N GLU A 203 25.27 7.29 -29.02
CA GLU A 203 24.87 7.97 -30.26
C GLU A 203 23.46 8.57 -30.21
N ASP A 204 22.56 7.98 -29.42
CA ASP A 204 21.16 8.40 -29.29
C ASP A 204 20.97 9.56 -28.29
N VAL A 205 21.99 9.88 -27.49
CA VAL A 205 21.91 10.86 -26.40
C VAL A 205 21.42 12.21 -26.88
N ARG A 206 21.98 12.75 -27.99
CA ARG A 206 21.67 14.09 -28.47
C ARG A 206 20.20 14.19 -28.88
N GLU A 207 19.72 13.22 -29.64
CA GLU A 207 18.33 13.19 -30.11
C GLU A 207 17.36 13.03 -28.92
N ALA A 208 17.66 12.10 -28.02
CA ALA A 208 16.85 11.85 -26.82
C ALA A 208 16.77 13.08 -25.90
N PHE A 209 17.88 13.82 -25.73
CA PHE A 209 17.91 15.01 -24.91
C PHE A 209 17.04 16.13 -25.50
N VAL A 210 17.20 16.43 -26.80
CA VAL A 210 16.40 17.44 -27.50
C VAL A 210 14.92 17.09 -27.47
N SER A 211 14.58 15.81 -27.68
CA SER A 211 13.20 15.34 -27.60
C SER A 211 12.61 15.48 -26.19
N ALA A 212 13.38 15.10 -25.14
CA ALA A 212 12.93 15.19 -23.75
C ALA A 212 12.69 16.63 -23.31
N THR A 213 13.63 17.54 -23.59
CA THR A 213 13.52 18.96 -23.22
C THR A 213 12.35 19.63 -23.95
N HIS A 214 12.17 19.35 -25.23
CA HIS A 214 11.04 19.90 -26.01
C HIS A 214 9.68 19.37 -25.51
N GLU A 215 9.57 18.07 -25.24
CA GLU A 215 8.35 17.51 -24.64
C GLU A 215 8.05 18.10 -23.26
N ALA A 216 9.10 18.29 -22.44
CA ALA A 216 8.97 18.89 -21.12
C ALA A 216 8.46 20.35 -21.20
N GLU A 217 9.02 21.13 -22.12
CA GLU A 217 8.60 22.51 -22.36
C GLU A 217 7.14 22.60 -22.82
N LEU A 218 6.74 21.75 -23.77
CA LEU A 218 5.35 21.71 -24.25
C LEU A 218 4.34 21.23 -23.19
N ALA A 219 4.72 20.25 -22.39
CA ALA A 219 3.79 19.63 -21.44
C ALA A 219 3.70 20.38 -20.10
N PHE A 220 4.80 21.01 -19.67
CA PHE A 220 4.95 21.56 -18.32
C PHE A 220 5.38 23.03 -18.29
N GLY A 221 5.66 23.64 -19.46
CA GLY A 221 6.14 25.02 -19.56
C GLY A 221 7.59 25.23 -19.10
N ASN A 222 8.32 24.14 -18.87
CA ASN A 222 9.73 24.15 -18.46
C ASN A 222 10.44 22.93 -19.05
N GLY A 223 11.55 23.17 -19.76
CA GLY A 223 12.35 22.16 -20.45
C GLY A 223 13.46 21.53 -19.59
N ASP A 224 13.57 21.90 -18.31
CA ASP A 224 14.62 21.37 -17.43
C ASP A 224 14.49 19.86 -17.23
N CYS A 225 15.63 19.16 -17.39
CA CYS A 225 15.70 17.70 -17.27
C CYS A 225 16.85 17.29 -16.36
N PHE A 226 16.62 16.23 -15.57
CA PHE A 226 17.64 15.50 -14.84
C PHE A 226 18.08 14.26 -15.61
N ILE A 227 19.27 13.76 -15.29
CA ILE A 227 19.75 12.46 -15.75
C ILE A 227 19.84 11.52 -14.55
N GLU A 228 19.49 10.26 -14.80
CA GLU A 228 19.63 9.19 -13.81
C GLU A 228 19.98 7.88 -14.51
N ARG A 229 20.78 7.02 -13.86
CA ARG A 229 20.97 5.66 -14.33
C ARG A 229 19.61 4.95 -14.41
N PHE A 230 19.29 4.36 -15.56
CA PHE A 230 18.05 3.63 -15.75
C PHE A 230 18.22 2.18 -15.32
N LEU A 231 17.38 1.74 -14.38
CA LEU A 231 17.30 0.36 -13.96
C LEU A 231 16.42 -0.41 -14.93
N ALA A 232 16.99 -1.44 -15.58
CA ALA A 232 16.33 -2.07 -16.71
C ALA A 232 15.25 -3.09 -16.29
N ARG A 233 15.52 -3.88 -15.26
CA ARG A 233 14.64 -4.92 -14.73
C ARG A 233 14.51 -4.86 -13.20
N PRO A 234 14.22 -3.70 -12.63
CA PRO A 234 14.20 -3.55 -11.20
C PRO A 234 12.97 -4.22 -10.58
N ARG A 235 13.18 -4.78 -9.40
CA ARG A 235 12.08 -5.10 -8.48
C ARG A 235 11.61 -3.82 -7.80
N HIS A 236 10.32 -3.77 -7.52
CA HIS A 236 9.73 -2.75 -6.67
C HIS A 236 9.64 -3.32 -5.25
N VAL A 237 10.54 -2.91 -4.41
CA VAL A 237 10.59 -3.31 -3.01
C VAL A 237 10.31 -2.10 -2.14
N GLU A 238 9.47 -2.25 -1.14
CA GLU A 238 9.09 -1.16 -0.27
C GLU A 238 9.22 -1.55 1.20
N VAL A 239 9.40 -0.55 2.06
CA VAL A 239 9.52 -0.71 3.51
C VAL A 239 8.35 -0.02 4.18
N GLN A 240 7.55 -0.78 4.91
CA GLN A 240 6.54 -0.24 5.81
C GLN A 240 7.20 0.40 7.02
N ILE A 241 6.85 1.64 7.34
CA ILE A 241 7.30 2.31 8.55
C ILE A 241 6.12 2.73 9.43
N LEU A 242 6.40 2.88 10.71
CA LEU A 242 5.59 3.60 11.71
C LEU A 242 6.47 4.62 12.41
N GLY A 243 5.98 5.85 12.57
CA GLY A 243 6.66 6.92 13.28
C GLY A 243 5.74 7.60 14.30
N ASP A 244 6.30 8.16 15.37
CA ASP A 244 5.54 8.84 16.45
C ASP A 244 5.63 10.37 16.42
N GLY A 245 6.20 10.94 15.36
CA GLY A 245 6.38 12.40 15.23
C GLY A 245 7.50 12.96 16.07
N ALA A 246 8.01 12.24 17.08
CA ALA A 246 9.11 12.66 17.95
C ALA A 246 10.49 12.30 17.36
N GLY A 247 10.53 11.68 16.18
CA GLY A 247 11.74 11.22 15.51
C GLY A 247 12.01 9.72 15.70
N ASN A 248 11.20 9.02 16.49
CA ASN A 248 11.29 7.57 16.61
C ASN A 248 10.51 6.95 15.43
N VAL A 249 11.19 6.17 14.62
CA VAL A 249 10.62 5.46 13.47
C VAL A 249 11.10 4.00 13.50
N VAL A 250 10.18 3.08 13.22
CA VAL A 250 10.45 1.64 13.14
C VAL A 250 10.06 1.15 11.75
N ALA A 251 10.92 0.33 11.13
CA ALA A 251 10.56 -0.47 9.96
C ALA A 251 9.72 -1.68 10.42
N VAL A 252 8.58 -1.91 9.78
CA VAL A 252 7.69 -3.04 10.10
C VAL A 252 7.88 -4.21 9.14
N GLY A 253 8.84 -4.08 8.23
CA GLY A 253 9.24 -5.09 7.26
C GLY A 253 9.07 -4.64 5.81
N THR A 254 9.45 -5.54 4.90
CA THR A 254 9.48 -5.27 3.46
C THR A 254 8.32 -5.92 2.72
N ARG A 255 7.93 -5.33 1.59
CA ARG A 255 7.02 -5.91 0.60
C ARG A 255 7.65 -5.92 -0.79
N ASP A 256 7.30 -6.90 -1.59
CA ASP A 256 7.56 -6.88 -3.04
C ASP A 256 6.29 -6.55 -3.78
N CYS A 257 6.34 -5.50 -4.59
CA CYS A 257 5.24 -4.98 -5.41
C CYS A 257 5.60 -4.97 -6.89
N SER A 258 6.52 -5.84 -7.31
CA SER A 258 7.02 -5.90 -8.69
C SER A 258 5.97 -6.37 -9.68
N LEU A 259 4.97 -7.15 -9.22
CA LEU A 259 3.90 -7.62 -10.08
C LEU A 259 2.86 -6.52 -10.27
N GLN A 260 3.11 -5.72 -11.27
CA GLN A 260 2.30 -4.56 -11.60
C GLN A 260 2.12 -4.45 -13.12
N ARG A 261 1.09 -3.74 -13.53
CA ARG A 261 0.82 -3.42 -14.93
C ARG A 261 0.62 -1.92 -15.09
N ARG A 262 1.41 -1.29 -15.97
CA ARG A 262 1.37 0.16 -16.19
C ARG A 262 1.48 0.97 -14.88
N ASN A 263 2.38 0.55 -14.00
CA ASN A 263 2.60 1.11 -12.64
C ASN A 263 1.41 0.92 -11.66
N GLN A 264 0.44 0.06 -11.97
CA GLN A 264 -0.60 -0.36 -11.04
C GLN A 264 -0.24 -1.74 -10.47
N LYS A 265 -0.05 -1.80 -9.17
CA LYS A 265 0.22 -3.03 -8.41
C LYS A 265 -1.01 -3.95 -8.51
N LEU A 266 -0.78 -5.25 -8.68
CA LEU A 266 -1.84 -6.27 -8.81
C LEU A 266 -1.73 -7.38 -7.77
N ILE A 267 -0.49 -7.83 -7.49
CA ILE A 267 -0.19 -8.83 -6.47
C ILE A 267 1.02 -8.35 -5.69
N GLU A 268 0.92 -8.36 -4.37
CA GLU A 268 1.97 -7.94 -3.45
C GLU A 268 2.26 -9.06 -2.45
N GLU A 269 3.50 -9.16 -2.01
CA GLU A 269 3.88 -10.18 -1.03
C GLU A 269 4.83 -9.64 0.06
N ALA A 270 4.71 -10.18 1.26
CA ALA A 270 5.55 -9.87 2.41
C ALA A 270 6.03 -11.16 3.12
N PRO A 271 7.28 -11.15 3.63
CA PRO A 271 8.34 -10.20 3.31
C PRO A 271 8.75 -10.30 1.83
N ALA A 272 9.42 -9.29 1.28
CA ALA A 272 9.91 -9.34 -0.10
C ALA A 272 10.80 -10.59 -0.30
N PRO A 273 10.41 -11.53 -1.22
CA PRO A 273 11.05 -12.83 -1.31
C PRO A 273 12.45 -12.74 -1.92
N PHE A 274 13.33 -13.67 -1.53
CA PHE A 274 14.66 -13.87 -2.13
C PHE A 274 15.55 -12.62 -2.14
N LEU A 275 15.34 -11.68 -1.23
CA LEU A 275 16.28 -10.58 -1.01
C LEU A 275 17.44 -11.05 -0.14
N PRO A 276 18.69 -10.69 -0.46
CA PRO A 276 19.81 -10.89 0.47
C PRO A 276 19.55 -10.15 1.79
N PRO A 277 19.89 -10.75 2.95
CA PRO A 277 19.66 -10.11 4.25
C PRO A 277 20.32 -8.74 4.40
N GLU A 278 21.46 -8.51 3.74
CA GLU A 278 22.15 -7.23 3.70
C GLU A 278 21.35 -6.19 2.92
N THR A 279 20.72 -6.58 1.81
CA THR A 279 19.84 -5.70 1.03
C THR A 279 18.60 -5.30 1.84
N THR A 280 17.94 -6.28 2.50
CA THR A 280 16.80 -6.01 3.36
C THR A 280 17.15 -4.99 4.43
N ARG A 281 18.25 -5.20 5.17
CA ARG A 281 18.71 -4.25 6.21
C ARG A 281 19.02 -2.88 5.64
N ALA A 282 19.71 -2.80 4.52
CA ALA A 282 20.05 -1.52 3.91
C ALA A 282 18.80 -0.71 3.50
N LEU A 283 17.75 -1.38 3.03
CA LEU A 283 16.46 -0.74 2.70
C LEU A 283 15.73 -0.28 3.97
N GLU A 284 15.68 -1.11 5.01
CA GLU A 284 15.04 -0.79 6.29
C GLU A 284 15.75 0.38 6.99
N ASP A 285 17.08 0.34 7.07
CA ASP A 285 17.89 1.40 7.66
C ASP A 285 17.71 2.74 6.91
N ALA A 286 17.68 2.69 5.58
CA ALA A 286 17.44 3.87 4.76
C ALA A 286 16.05 4.46 4.99
N ALA A 287 15.02 3.62 5.04
CA ALA A 287 13.65 4.04 5.28
C ALA A 287 13.49 4.69 6.65
N VAL A 288 14.05 4.07 7.70
CA VAL A 288 14.08 4.62 9.05
C VAL A 288 14.83 5.95 9.09
N ALA A 289 16.00 6.06 8.47
CA ALA A 289 16.79 7.29 8.47
C ALA A 289 16.07 8.45 7.77
N ILE A 290 15.47 8.21 6.58
CA ILE A 290 14.69 9.22 5.84
C ILE A 290 13.52 9.71 6.68
N CYS A 291 12.73 8.80 7.23
CA CYS A 291 11.51 9.12 7.96
C CYS A 291 11.79 9.75 9.34
N SER A 292 12.85 9.31 10.05
CA SER A 292 13.30 9.95 11.29
C SER A 292 13.77 11.39 11.06
N ARG A 293 14.51 11.63 9.96
CA ARG A 293 14.97 12.98 9.57
C ARG A 293 13.81 13.93 9.25
N ALA A 294 12.69 13.36 8.77
CA ALA A 294 11.47 14.11 8.46
C ALA A 294 10.48 14.19 9.65
N HIS A 295 10.82 13.68 10.83
CA HIS A 295 9.94 13.57 12.01
C HIS A 295 8.58 12.96 11.64
N TYR A 296 8.64 11.80 10.94
CA TYR A 296 7.46 11.14 10.43
C TYR A 296 6.53 10.69 11.56
N GLU A 297 5.23 10.91 11.36
CA GLU A 297 4.16 10.49 12.27
C GLU A 297 3.19 9.58 11.54
N SER A 298 2.67 8.53 12.21
CA SER A 298 1.72 7.57 11.65
C SER A 298 2.37 6.51 10.74
N ALA A 299 1.55 5.80 9.94
CA ALA A 299 2.02 4.80 8.96
C ALA A 299 2.47 5.47 7.67
N GLY A 300 3.56 4.98 7.11
CA GLY A 300 4.08 5.40 5.82
C GLY A 300 4.87 4.29 5.15
N THR A 301 5.23 4.50 3.90
CA THR A 301 5.99 3.52 3.13
C THR A 301 7.07 4.21 2.32
N VAL A 302 8.27 3.66 2.35
CA VAL A 302 9.39 4.10 1.51
C VAL A 302 9.59 3.09 0.40
N GLU A 303 9.44 3.52 -0.84
CA GLU A 303 9.50 2.68 -2.03
C GLU A 303 10.88 2.76 -2.69
N PHE A 304 11.42 1.60 -3.06
CA PHE A 304 12.72 1.46 -3.71
C PHE A 304 12.62 0.61 -4.97
N LEU A 305 13.49 0.91 -5.93
CA LEU A 305 13.81 0.02 -7.03
C LEU A 305 15.09 -0.74 -6.67
N VAL A 306 15.07 -2.06 -6.85
CA VAL A 306 16.22 -2.95 -6.61
C VAL A 306 16.53 -3.72 -7.89
N ASP A 307 17.66 -3.39 -8.51
CA ASP A 307 18.10 -4.04 -9.78
C ASP A 307 18.79 -5.38 -9.50
N PRO A 308 18.80 -6.33 -10.44
CA PRO A 308 19.48 -7.62 -10.25
C PRO A 308 20.98 -7.53 -9.90
N ASP A 309 21.64 -6.43 -10.25
CA ASP A 309 23.06 -6.19 -9.90
C ASP A 309 23.26 -5.70 -8.45
N GLY A 310 22.17 -5.58 -7.67
CA GLY A 310 22.19 -5.09 -6.30
C GLY A 310 22.09 -3.56 -6.17
N THR A 311 22.00 -2.82 -7.27
CA THR A 311 21.77 -1.37 -7.22
C THR A 311 20.38 -1.09 -6.63
N MET A 312 20.35 -0.28 -5.58
CA MET A 312 19.12 0.19 -4.92
C MET A 312 18.90 1.67 -5.21
N SER A 313 17.67 2.08 -5.42
CA SER A 313 17.32 3.48 -5.64
C SER A 313 16.01 3.85 -4.98
N LEU A 314 16.02 4.87 -4.12
CA LEU A 314 14.80 5.48 -3.62
C LEU A 314 13.92 5.92 -4.80
N MET A 315 12.66 5.52 -4.78
CA MET A 315 11.65 5.93 -5.74
C MET A 315 10.80 7.09 -5.19
N GLU A 316 10.09 6.84 -4.09
CA GLU A 316 9.27 7.85 -3.41
C GLU A 316 8.94 7.42 -1.97
N VAL A 317 8.35 8.35 -1.22
CA VAL A 317 7.81 8.10 0.12
C VAL A 317 6.30 8.35 0.06
N ASN A 318 5.51 7.33 0.36
CA ASN A 318 4.06 7.48 0.48
C ASN A 318 3.72 7.87 1.91
N THR A 319 3.18 9.08 2.06
CA THR A 319 2.91 9.70 3.38
C THR A 319 1.53 9.30 3.93
N ARG A 320 1.19 8.03 3.81
CA ARG A 320 -0.08 7.42 4.18
C ARG A 320 0.05 5.90 4.34
N ILE A 321 -1.00 5.26 4.81
CA ILE A 321 -1.15 3.81 4.68
C ILE A 321 -1.34 3.41 3.21
N GLN A 322 -0.89 2.23 2.81
CA GLN A 322 -1.04 1.72 1.44
C GLN A 322 -2.10 0.62 1.33
N VAL A 323 -2.53 0.33 0.11
CA VAL A 323 -3.51 -0.73 -0.19
C VAL A 323 -3.02 -2.06 0.38
N GLU A 324 -1.75 -2.39 0.14
CA GLU A 324 -1.07 -3.65 0.44
C GLU A 324 -0.56 -3.79 1.88
N HIS A 325 -0.95 -2.87 2.80
CA HIS A 325 -0.56 -2.98 4.21
C HIS A 325 -0.95 -4.32 4.88
N PRO A 326 -2.04 -5.00 4.48
CA PRO A 326 -2.45 -6.24 5.12
C PRO A 326 -1.42 -7.37 5.06
N VAL A 327 -0.61 -7.48 3.98
CA VAL A 327 0.42 -8.52 3.95
C VAL A 327 1.50 -8.31 5.01
N THR A 328 1.81 -7.05 5.34
CA THR A 328 2.71 -6.72 6.46
C THR A 328 2.06 -7.06 7.80
N GLU A 329 0.79 -6.72 7.99
CA GLU A 329 0.05 -7.06 9.21
C GLU A 329 0.08 -8.57 9.49
N GLU A 330 -0.17 -9.39 8.45
CA GLU A 330 -0.18 -10.84 8.55
C GLU A 330 1.17 -11.45 8.96
N VAL A 331 2.28 -10.89 8.51
CA VAL A 331 3.61 -11.44 8.81
C VAL A 331 4.27 -10.79 10.03
N ALA A 332 3.92 -9.54 10.35
CA ALA A 332 4.47 -8.81 11.49
C ALA A 332 3.66 -9.01 12.78
N GLY A 333 2.38 -9.36 12.66
CA GLY A 333 1.46 -9.45 13.81
C GLY A 333 1.11 -8.07 14.39
N VAL A 334 1.16 -7.02 13.59
CA VAL A 334 0.90 -5.62 13.97
C VAL A 334 -0.32 -5.10 13.23
N ASP A 335 -1.34 -4.61 13.92
CA ASP A 335 -2.44 -3.87 13.30
C ASP A 335 -2.00 -2.44 13.02
N LEU A 336 -1.70 -2.13 11.74
CA LEU A 336 -1.17 -0.84 11.33
C LEU A 336 -2.21 0.29 11.45
N VAL A 337 -3.49 0.01 11.25
CA VAL A 337 -4.55 1.02 11.37
C VAL A 337 -4.84 1.32 12.83
N ALA A 338 -4.87 0.31 13.70
CA ALA A 338 -4.97 0.52 15.15
C ALA A 338 -3.74 1.29 15.68
N ALA A 339 -2.54 1.00 15.15
CA ALA A 339 -1.32 1.74 15.47
C ALA A 339 -1.44 3.23 15.07
N GLN A 340 -1.98 3.54 13.88
CA GLN A 340 -2.24 4.94 13.47
C GLN A 340 -3.15 5.67 14.46
N LEU A 341 -4.23 5.01 14.93
CA LEU A 341 -5.14 5.57 15.93
C LEU A 341 -4.44 5.83 17.28
N ALA A 342 -3.62 4.89 17.73
CA ALA A 342 -2.88 5.01 18.98
C ALA A 342 -1.81 6.12 18.91
N ILE A 343 -1.07 6.21 17.82
CA ILE A 343 -0.06 7.25 17.60
C ILE A 343 -0.72 8.63 17.57
N ALA A 344 -1.86 8.77 16.92
CA ALA A 344 -2.63 10.02 16.91
C ALA A 344 -3.12 10.46 18.30
N GLU A 345 -3.21 9.54 19.26
CA GLU A 345 -3.47 9.82 20.68
C GLU A 345 -2.21 10.11 21.50
N GLY A 346 -1.03 10.03 20.89
CA GLY A 346 0.26 10.31 21.49
C GLY A 346 1.01 9.08 22.00
N ALA A 347 0.67 7.86 21.54
CA ALA A 347 1.47 6.67 21.80
C ALA A 347 2.83 6.74 21.08
N HIS A 348 3.89 6.23 21.73
CA HIS A 348 5.16 6.01 21.06
C HIS A 348 5.11 4.73 20.22
N VAL A 349 5.97 4.63 19.21
CA VAL A 349 6.05 3.43 18.37
C VAL A 349 6.37 2.17 19.18
N THR A 350 7.13 2.30 20.26
CA THR A 350 7.47 1.20 21.20
C THR A 350 6.31 0.78 22.09
N ASP A 351 5.23 1.56 22.15
CA ASP A 351 4.01 1.20 22.90
C ASP A 351 3.04 0.37 22.04
N ILE A 352 3.32 0.26 20.74
CA ILE A 352 2.50 -0.51 19.80
C ILE A 352 2.80 -2.01 19.99
N PRO A 353 1.76 -2.85 20.22
CA PRO A 353 1.93 -4.29 20.35
C PRO A 353 2.69 -4.90 19.17
N GLY A 354 3.74 -5.66 19.45
CA GLY A 354 4.63 -6.27 18.45
C GLY A 354 5.81 -5.41 18.02
N LEU A 355 5.91 -4.13 18.48
CA LEU A 355 7.02 -3.21 18.18
C LEU A 355 7.84 -2.81 19.42
N GLU A 356 7.64 -3.44 20.56
CA GLU A 356 8.32 -3.14 21.83
C GLU A 356 9.84 -3.25 21.73
N HIS A 357 10.33 -4.02 20.76
CA HIS A 357 11.76 -4.30 20.55
C HIS A 357 12.28 -3.78 19.20
N GLY A 358 11.53 -2.90 18.53
CA GLY A 358 11.86 -2.36 17.22
C GLY A 358 11.29 -3.18 16.06
N THR A 359 12.04 -3.31 14.95
CA THR A 359 11.63 -4.06 13.77
C THR A 359 11.23 -5.50 14.08
N PRO A 360 10.00 -5.91 13.79
CA PRO A 360 9.54 -7.27 14.09
C PRO A 360 10.21 -8.30 13.17
N VAL A 361 10.41 -9.50 13.67
CA VAL A 361 10.83 -10.62 12.82
C VAL A 361 9.59 -11.17 12.12
N PRO A 362 9.57 -11.23 10.79
CA PRO A 362 8.40 -11.70 10.05
C PRO A 362 8.11 -13.19 10.32
N HIS A 363 6.85 -13.52 10.52
CA HIS A 363 6.36 -14.88 10.74
C HIS A 363 5.68 -15.40 9.47
N GLY A 364 6.36 -16.34 8.77
CA GLY A 364 5.80 -16.94 7.57
C GLY A 364 5.87 -16.01 6.34
N HIS A 365 4.81 -16.06 5.55
CA HIS A 365 4.70 -15.31 4.28
C HIS A 365 3.25 -14.99 3.98
N ALA A 366 2.97 -13.83 3.41
CA ALA A 366 1.65 -13.41 2.97
C ALA A 366 1.68 -12.87 1.55
N ILE A 367 0.58 -13.11 0.81
CA ILE A 367 0.36 -12.60 -0.55
C ILE A 367 -1.02 -11.96 -0.60
N GLU A 368 -1.10 -10.75 -1.13
CA GLU A 368 -2.35 -10.04 -1.40
C GLU A 368 -2.66 -10.09 -2.91
N PHE A 369 -3.92 -10.24 -3.23
CA PHE A 369 -4.48 -10.13 -4.58
C PHE A 369 -5.51 -9.01 -4.57
N ARG A 370 -5.31 -8.01 -5.40
CA ARG A 370 -6.30 -6.95 -5.61
C ARG A 370 -7.38 -7.46 -6.54
N ILE A 371 -8.54 -7.78 -6.01
CA ILE A 371 -9.67 -8.28 -6.80
C ILE A 371 -10.44 -7.09 -7.38
N ASN A 372 -10.04 -6.69 -8.58
CA ASN A 372 -10.66 -5.59 -9.31
C ASN A 372 -11.72 -6.09 -10.31
N ALA A 373 -12.78 -5.29 -10.46
CA ALA A 373 -13.77 -5.46 -11.56
C ALA A 373 -13.18 -4.90 -12.86
N GLU A 374 -12.31 -5.68 -13.47
CA GLU A 374 -11.58 -5.36 -14.69
C GLU A 374 -11.54 -6.56 -15.62
N ASP A 375 -11.53 -6.31 -16.94
CA ASP A 375 -11.42 -7.38 -17.93
C ASP A 375 -9.98 -7.48 -18.46
N PRO A 376 -9.20 -8.49 -18.04
CA PRO A 376 -7.85 -8.70 -18.55
C PRO A 376 -7.80 -8.96 -20.06
N SER A 377 -8.84 -9.52 -20.66
CA SER A 377 -8.90 -9.80 -22.11
C SER A 377 -9.02 -8.52 -22.94
N LEU A 378 -9.56 -7.46 -22.35
CA LEU A 378 -9.70 -6.12 -22.94
C LEU A 378 -8.63 -5.14 -22.43
N GLY A 379 -7.52 -5.66 -21.90
CA GLY A 379 -6.42 -4.84 -21.41
C GLY A 379 -6.68 -4.18 -20.05
N PHE A 380 -7.41 -4.88 -19.17
CA PHE A 380 -7.77 -4.44 -17.82
C PHE A 380 -8.64 -3.17 -17.80
N VAL A 381 -9.61 -3.11 -18.72
CA VAL A 381 -10.61 -2.02 -18.70
C VAL A 381 -11.51 -2.21 -17.48
N PRO A 382 -11.72 -1.17 -16.65
CA PRO A 382 -12.69 -1.20 -15.56
C PRO A 382 -14.11 -1.48 -16.04
N PHE A 383 -14.82 -2.29 -15.28
CA PHE A 383 -16.16 -2.74 -15.62
C PHE A 383 -17.15 -2.45 -14.48
N PRO A 384 -17.77 -1.27 -14.45
CA PRO A 384 -18.81 -0.96 -13.47
C PRO A 384 -20.00 -1.91 -13.60
N GLY A 385 -20.62 -2.28 -12.48
CA GLY A 385 -21.74 -3.20 -12.50
C GLY A 385 -22.16 -3.66 -11.11
N ILE A 386 -23.03 -4.66 -11.07
CA ILE A 386 -23.51 -5.25 -9.82
C ILE A 386 -22.81 -6.59 -9.60
N VAL A 387 -22.31 -6.79 -8.37
CA VAL A 387 -21.77 -8.09 -7.93
C VAL A 387 -22.94 -9.01 -7.59
N GLU A 388 -23.44 -9.76 -8.60
CA GLU A 388 -24.61 -10.61 -8.42
C GLU A 388 -24.35 -11.80 -7.49
N ARG A 389 -23.11 -12.30 -7.48
CA ARG A 389 -22.65 -13.40 -6.62
C ARG A 389 -21.26 -13.11 -6.08
N LEU A 390 -21.08 -13.36 -4.79
CA LEU A 390 -19.78 -13.28 -4.11
C LEU A 390 -19.68 -14.45 -3.12
N ASN A 391 -18.90 -15.48 -3.49
CA ASN A 391 -18.51 -16.53 -2.55
C ASN A 391 -17.07 -16.27 -2.11
N VAL A 392 -16.90 -15.98 -0.84
CA VAL A 392 -15.59 -15.68 -0.24
C VAL A 392 -14.93 -16.97 0.25
N PRO A 393 -13.66 -17.25 -0.11
CA PRO A 393 -12.92 -18.38 0.44
C PRO A 393 -12.73 -18.21 1.95
N THR A 394 -12.64 -19.34 2.65
CA THR A 394 -12.47 -19.34 4.11
C THR A 394 -11.43 -20.36 4.54
N GLY A 395 -10.95 -20.23 5.78
CA GLY A 395 -10.00 -21.15 6.38
C GLY A 395 -8.79 -20.48 7.00
N PRO A 396 -7.90 -21.25 7.62
CA PRO A 396 -6.71 -20.69 8.28
C PRO A 396 -5.82 -19.94 7.29
N GLY A 397 -5.44 -18.70 7.64
CA GLY A 397 -4.59 -17.84 6.82
C GLY A 397 -5.28 -17.32 5.54
N ILE A 398 -6.60 -17.25 5.53
CA ILE A 398 -7.40 -16.56 4.52
C ILE A 398 -8.02 -15.34 5.19
N ARG A 399 -7.70 -14.16 4.66
CA ARG A 399 -8.30 -12.88 5.01
C ARG A 399 -8.91 -12.26 3.75
N PHE A 400 -10.10 -11.70 3.89
CA PHE A 400 -10.80 -11.03 2.80
C PHE A 400 -11.26 -9.66 3.29
N ASP A 401 -10.73 -8.60 2.71
CA ASP A 401 -11.07 -7.22 3.05
C ASP A 401 -12.05 -6.69 1.97
N PRO A 402 -13.37 -6.69 2.21
CA PRO A 402 -14.37 -6.36 1.20
C PRO A 402 -14.56 -4.85 1.04
N GLY A 403 -14.66 -4.39 -0.20
CA GLY A 403 -15.18 -3.06 -0.54
C GLY A 403 -16.64 -3.10 -1.00
N VAL A 404 -17.10 -4.27 -1.49
CA VAL A 404 -18.44 -4.45 -2.05
C VAL A 404 -19.05 -5.76 -1.53
N ALA A 405 -20.31 -5.75 -1.17
CA ALA A 405 -21.08 -6.95 -0.82
C ALA A 405 -21.77 -7.57 -2.03
N GLN A 406 -22.26 -8.81 -1.90
CA GLN A 406 -23.15 -9.40 -2.90
C GLN A 406 -24.42 -8.54 -3.04
N GLY A 407 -24.81 -8.26 -4.28
CA GLY A 407 -25.89 -7.33 -4.62
C GLY A 407 -25.45 -5.87 -4.69
N GLY A 408 -24.25 -5.55 -4.22
CA GLY A 408 -23.70 -4.19 -4.25
C GLY A 408 -23.22 -3.77 -5.63
N ALA A 409 -23.22 -2.46 -5.87
CA ALA A 409 -22.79 -1.85 -7.12
C ALA A 409 -21.32 -1.41 -7.05
N ILE A 410 -20.61 -1.55 -8.15
CA ILE A 410 -19.30 -0.95 -8.42
C ILE A 410 -19.56 0.29 -9.27
N PRO A 411 -19.48 1.50 -8.68
CA PRO A 411 -19.77 2.73 -9.41
C PRO A 411 -18.64 3.07 -10.38
N GLY A 412 -18.98 3.51 -11.59
CA GLY A 412 -17.99 3.88 -12.62
C GLY A 412 -17.24 5.20 -12.36
N GLN A 413 -17.62 5.93 -11.32
CA GLN A 413 -17.04 7.23 -10.95
C GLN A 413 -15.78 7.09 -10.07
N PHE A 414 -15.54 5.91 -9.51
CA PHE A 414 -14.47 5.64 -8.55
C PHE A 414 -13.61 4.45 -9.01
N ASP A 415 -12.82 3.89 -8.10
CA ASP A 415 -12.00 2.72 -8.40
C ASP A 415 -12.83 1.44 -8.66
N SER A 416 -12.19 0.45 -9.28
CA SER A 416 -12.81 -0.83 -9.64
C SER A 416 -12.64 -1.92 -8.59
N MET A 417 -12.08 -1.63 -7.42
CA MET A 417 -11.73 -2.62 -6.40
C MET A 417 -12.98 -3.21 -5.73
N ILE A 418 -13.14 -4.51 -5.85
CA ILE A 418 -14.19 -5.27 -5.16
C ILE A 418 -13.73 -5.62 -3.74
N ALA A 419 -12.49 -6.12 -3.63
CA ALA A 419 -11.92 -6.55 -2.36
C ALA A 419 -10.42 -6.79 -2.49
N LYS A 420 -9.76 -7.03 -1.35
CA LYS A 420 -8.44 -7.64 -1.28
C LYS A 420 -8.58 -9.05 -0.73
N LEU A 421 -7.94 -10.03 -1.38
CA LEU A 421 -7.78 -11.38 -0.88
C LEU A 421 -6.34 -11.52 -0.38
N ILE A 422 -6.18 -11.70 0.91
CA ILE A 422 -4.88 -11.88 1.54
C ILE A 422 -4.74 -13.32 2.02
N VAL A 423 -3.64 -13.96 1.64
CA VAL A 423 -3.36 -15.35 1.97
C VAL A 423 -2.04 -15.41 2.73
N SER A 424 -2.04 -16.00 3.93
CA SER A 424 -0.85 -16.15 4.76
C SER A 424 -0.58 -17.61 5.11
N ALA A 425 0.70 -17.99 5.24
CA ALA A 425 1.13 -19.35 5.59
C ALA A 425 2.54 -19.35 6.24
N PRO A 426 2.96 -20.45 6.89
CA PRO A 426 4.28 -20.52 7.51
C PRO A 426 5.48 -20.43 6.57
N SER A 427 5.29 -20.57 5.25
CA SER A 427 6.32 -20.41 4.22
C SER A 427 5.72 -19.93 2.91
N ARG A 428 6.54 -19.34 2.02
CA ARG A 428 6.10 -18.87 0.71
C ARG A 428 5.51 -20.00 -0.14
N SER A 429 6.10 -21.18 -0.15
CA SER A 429 5.56 -22.33 -0.92
C SER A 429 4.19 -22.79 -0.41
N ALA A 430 4.00 -22.82 0.90
CA ALA A 430 2.69 -23.11 1.50
C ALA A 430 1.69 -21.99 1.21
N CYS A 431 2.12 -20.72 1.21
CA CYS A 431 1.30 -19.58 0.86
C CYS A 431 0.83 -19.65 -0.59
N LEU A 432 1.71 -19.94 -1.55
CA LEU A 432 1.36 -20.14 -2.96
C LEU A 432 0.36 -21.29 -3.16
N THR A 433 0.55 -22.40 -2.44
CA THR A 433 -0.41 -23.53 -2.50
C THR A 433 -1.78 -23.10 -1.98
N ARG A 434 -1.83 -22.41 -0.84
CA ARG A 434 -3.07 -21.90 -0.25
C ARG A 434 -3.74 -20.85 -1.14
N ALA A 435 -2.95 -19.97 -1.77
CA ALA A 435 -3.45 -18.95 -2.69
C ALA A 435 -4.16 -19.55 -3.91
N ARG A 436 -3.63 -20.64 -4.49
CA ARG A 436 -4.31 -21.37 -5.57
C ARG A 436 -5.69 -21.84 -5.11
N HIS A 437 -5.78 -22.51 -3.97
CA HIS A 437 -7.06 -22.97 -3.41
C HIS A 437 -8.01 -21.81 -3.13
N ALA A 438 -7.53 -20.73 -2.52
CA ALA A 438 -8.35 -19.57 -2.22
C ALA A 438 -8.92 -18.90 -3.48
N LEU A 439 -8.10 -18.74 -4.53
CA LEU A 439 -8.57 -18.20 -5.82
C LEU A 439 -9.51 -19.17 -6.56
N ASP A 440 -9.36 -20.50 -6.39
CA ASP A 440 -10.29 -21.47 -6.95
C ASP A 440 -11.67 -21.41 -6.27
N GLU A 441 -11.70 -21.24 -4.96
CA GLU A 441 -12.93 -21.12 -4.16
C GLU A 441 -13.62 -19.77 -4.33
N LEU A 442 -12.86 -18.68 -4.58
CA LEU A 442 -13.41 -17.35 -4.81
C LEU A 442 -14.30 -17.35 -6.05
N ALA A 443 -15.59 -17.09 -5.89
CA ALA A 443 -16.50 -16.97 -7.04
C ALA A 443 -17.20 -15.62 -7.04
N ILE A 444 -17.01 -14.88 -8.14
CA ILE A 444 -17.63 -13.58 -8.40
C ILE A 444 -18.37 -13.66 -9.73
N ALA A 445 -19.62 -13.19 -9.75
CA ALA A 445 -20.42 -13.08 -10.97
C ALA A 445 -21.12 -11.71 -11.03
N GLY A 446 -21.56 -11.33 -12.25
CA GLY A 446 -22.16 -10.04 -12.56
C GLY A 446 -21.17 -9.08 -13.22
N VAL A 447 -19.88 -9.18 -12.87
CA VAL A 447 -18.79 -8.38 -13.48
C VAL A 447 -17.58 -9.27 -13.78
N PRO A 448 -16.78 -8.96 -14.82
CA PRO A 448 -15.48 -9.60 -15.04
C PRO A 448 -14.51 -9.17 -13.93
N THR A 449 -13.54 -10.03 -13.61
CA THR A 449 -12.53 -9.75 -12.60
C THR A 449 -11.14 -10.22 -13.03
N VAL A 450 -10.12 -9.70 -12.38
CA VAL A 450 -8.72 -10.11 -12.58
C VAL A 450 -8.39 -11.50 -12.04
N ARG A 451 -9.29 -12.17 -11.30
CA ARG A 451 -9.06 -13.46 -10.65
C ARG A 451 -8.41 -14.53 -11.54
N LYS A 452 -8.85 -14.66 -12.80
CA LYS A 452 -8.24 -15.64 -13.74
C LYS A 452 -6.83 -15.27 -14.13
N PHE A 453 -6.52 -13.99 -14.18
CA PHE A 453 -5.16 -13.50 -14.41
C PHE A 453 -4.29 -13.85 -13.19
N ASP A 454 -4.77 -13.64 -11.98
CA ASP A 454 -4.06 -13.98 -10.75
C ASP A 454 -3.75 -15.49 -10.68
N GLN A 455 -4.73 -16.35 -11.02
CA GLN A 455 -4.51 -17.79 -11.14
C GLN A 455 -3.41 -18.13 -12.17
N ALA A 456 -3.40 -17.45 -13.32
CA ALA A 456 -2.38 -17.66 -14.35
C ALA A 456 -0.98 -17.22 -13.90
N VAL A 457 -0.87 -16.16 -13.09
CA VAL A 457 0.40 -15.70 -12.49
C VAL A 457 0.96 -16.76 -11.54
N LEU A 458 0.12 -17.39 -10.72
CA LEU A 458 0.53 -18.46 -9.79
C LEU A 458 1.08 -19.72 -10.48
N GLU A 459 0.90 -19.85 -11.80
CA GLU A 459 1.48 -20.92 -12.61
C GLU A 459 2.78 -20.50 -13.36
N GLN A 460 3.18 -19.22 -13.26
CA GLN A 460 4.41 -18.76 -13.94
C GLN A 460 5.66 -19.11 -13.14
N PRO A 461 6.63 -19.82 -13.75
CA PRO A 461 7.87 -20.18 -13.06
C PRO A 461 8.62 -18.98 -12.49
N ALA A 462 8.62 -17.83 -13.21
CA ALA A 462 9.27 -16.60 -12.78
C ALA A 462 8.67 -16.04 -11.46
N PHE A 463 7.37 -16.20 -11.24
CA PHE A 463 6.71 -15.79 -10.00
C PHE A 463 6.83 -16.86 -8.92
N VAL A 464 6.59 -18.14 -9.25
CA VAL A 464 6.67 -19.25 -8.29
C VAL A 464 8.06 -19.39 -7.72
N ALA A 465 9.10 -19.27 -8.58
CA ALA A 465 10.53 -19.26 -8.20
C ALA A 465 10.91 -20.43 -7.27
N THR A 466 10.55 -21.66 -7.63
CA THR A 466 10.79 -22.86 -6.81
C THR A 466 12.27 -23.09 -6.51
N ASP A 467 13.13 -22.66 -7.41
CA ASP A 467 14.60 -22.72 -7.32
C ASP A 467 15.23 -21.48 -6.69
N GLY A 468 14.40 -20.49 -6.28
CA GLY A 468 14.84 -19.22 -5.72
C GLY A 468 15.17 -18.14 -6.77
N ASP A 469 14.99 -18.45 -8.06
CA ASP A 469 15.20 -17.49 -9.16
C ASP A 469 13.89 -16.71 -9.41
N PHE A 470 13.68 -15.65 -8.63
CA PHE A 470 12.52 -14.77 -8.74
C PHE A 470 12.69 -13.82 -9.92
N GLY A 471 12.00 -14.13 -11.02
CA GLY A 471 12.16 -13.43 -12.29
C GLY A 471 11.16 -12.29 -12.55
N VAL A 472 10.35 -11.88 -11.56
CA VAL A 472 9.38 -10.79 -11.71
C VAL A 472 10.06 -9.44 -11.46
N TYR A 473 9.76 -8.47 -12.31
CA TYR A 473 10.20 -7.08 -12.23
C TYR A 473 9.10 -6.14 -12.72
N THR A 474 9.24 -4.85 -12.52
CA THR A 474 8.16 -3.85 -12.69
C THR A 474 7.47 -3.85 -14.06
N ARG A 475 8.12 -4.34 -15.12
CA ARG A 475 7.57 -4.44 -16.49
C ARG A 475 7.42 -5.89 -16.99
N TRP A 476 7.47 -6.84 -16.08
CA TRP A 476 7.46 -8.26 -16.43
C TRP A 476 6.18 -8.68 -17.16
N ILE A 477 5.01 -8.13 -16.79
CA ILE A 477 3.73 -8.45 -17.44
C ILE A 477 3.79 -8.03 -18.92
N GLU A 478 4.15 -6.79 -19.21
CA GLU A 478 4.17 -6.25 -20.57
C GLU A 478 5.27 -6.89 -21.44
N GLU A 479 6.42 -7.19 -20.86
CA GLU A 479 7.57 -7.69 -21.59
C GLU A 479 7.59 -9.20 -21.78
N GLU A 480 7.06 -9.98 -20.82
CA GLU A 480 7.16 -11.43 -20.82
C GLU A 480 5.80 -12.13 -20.96
N LEU A 481 4.77 -11.68 -20.23
CA LEU A 481 3.48 -12.35 -20.19
C LEU A 481 2.63 -12.00 -21.40
N ASP A 482 2.46 -10.71 -21.73
CA ASP A 482 1.68 -10.25 -22.87
C ASP A 482 2.31 -10.67 -24.21
N ARG A 483 3.64 -10.70 -24.32
CA ARG A 483 4.33 -11.20 -25.53
C ARG A 483 4.12 -12.67 -25.77
N LYS A 484 4.00 -13.51 -24.75
CA LYS A 484 3.71 -14.94 -24.89
C LYS A 484 2.29 -15.18 -25.40
N SER A 485 1.32 -14.43 -24.91
CA SER A 485 -0.08 -14.51 -25.36
C SER A 485 -0.22 -14.10 -26.83
N THR A 486 0.48 -13.05 -27.27
CA THR A 486 0.47 -12.59 -28.67
C THR A 486 1.13 -13.61 -29.61
N ARG A 487 2.18 -14.31 -29.19
CA ARG A 487 2.83 -15.36 -30.00
C ARG A 487 1.98 -16.62 -30.15
N LEU A 488 1.25 -17.02 -29.10
CA LEU A 488 0.32 -18.15 -29.14
C LEU A 488 -0.84 -17.90 -30.09
N ASN A 489 -1.41 -16.70 -30.09
CA ASN A 489 -2.49 -16.30 -31.01
C ASN A 489 -2.02 -16.22 -32.48
N SER A 490 -0.76 -15.85 -32.74
CA SER A 490 -0.20 -15.79 -34.09
C SER A 490 0.17 -17.18 -34.67
N SER A 491 0.34 -18.20 -33.83
CA SER A 491 0.64 -19.57 -34.25
C SER A 491 -0.61 -20.39 -34.56
N HIS A 492 -1.79 -19.95 -34.14
CA HIS A 492 -3.10 -20.59 -34.43
C HIS A 492 -3.80 -20.02 -35.67
N SER A 493 -3.22 -18.99 -36.31
CA SER A 493 -3.75 -18.36 -37.53
C SER A 493 -2.98 -18.75 -38.80
N LYS A 494 -2.31 -19.93 -38.82
CA LYS A 494 -1.68 -20.49 -40.03
C LYS A 494 -2.24 -21.85 -40.33
#